data_a2bbbdaa0c6f3917de68c4f5535f2b29
#
_entry.id   a2bbbdaa0c6f3917de68c4f5535f2b29
#
_cell.length_a   1.000
_cell.length_b   1.000
_cell.length_c   1.000
_cell.angle_alpha   90.00
_cell.angle_beta   90.00
_cell.angle_gamma   90.00
#
_symmetry.space_group_name_H-M   'P 1'
#
loop_
_entity.id
_entity.type
_entity.pdbx_description
1 polymer ?
#
loop_
_entity_poly.entity_id
_entity_poly.type
_entity_poly.pdbx_seq_one_letter_code
_entity_poly.pdbx_strand_id
1 'polypeptide(L)'
;PTAEQYKRVTIPLVRGGIYYKNKWLDLSSMVTYIAKSNNIDQQNLTKPGTSEGKTVLLIYNIQTLGWTTTAEIKPFKNFSLHALFTYQKPVYKNYNASVTFSDGQQMSVNANNMIVKEIPQILIELDPKYNITKDLNVWLSFRYFGKTYANLQEALYFNGHWETFGGINWNVNKRLSLGASVVNFLNQKGAKGT
;
A
#
# COMPACT_ATOMS: atom_id res chain seq x y z
N PRO A 1 -29.38 4.07 12.90
CA PRO A 1 -28.28 4.00 13.85
C PRO A 1 -28.39 5.14 14.85
N THR A 2 -28.44 4.83 16.13
CA THR A 2 -28.42 5.81 17.20
C THR A 2 -27.02 6.42 17.33
N ALA A 3 -26.89 7.64 17.83
CA ALA A 3 -25.61 8.32 18.03
C ALA A 3 -24.60 7.49 18.86
N GLU A 4 -25.08 6.58 19.72
CA GLU A 4 -24.28 5.62 20.49
C GLU A 4 -23.55 4.56 19.67
N GLN A 5 -23.94 4.33 18.43
CA GLN A 5 -23.27 3.38 17.52
C GLN A 5 -22.02 3.97 16.85
N TYR A 6 -21.86 5.29 16.86
CA TYR A 6 -20.71 5.97 16.29
C TYR A 6 -19.61 6.16 17.34
N LYS A 7 -18.79 5.13 17.51
CA LYS A 7 -17.59 5.23 18.36
C LYS A 7 -16.48 5.99 17.63
N ARG A 8 -15.72 6.77 18.40
CA ARG A 8 -14.54 7.46 17.87
C ARG A 8 -13.56 6.46 17.26
N VAL A 9 -13.07 6.76 16.06
CA VAL A 9 -11.96 6.03 15.45
C VAL A 9 -10.69 6.25 16.27
N THR A 10 -10.01 5.17 16.66
CA THR A 10 -8.74 5.21 17.38
C THR A 10 -7.68 4.46 16.58
N ILE A 11 -6.46 4.98 16.57
CA ILE A 11 -5.34 4.41 15.79
C ILE A 11 -4.11 4.32 16.70
N PRO A 12 -4.07 3.38 17.64
CA PRO A 12 -2.85 3.09 18.37
C PRO A 12 -1.79 2.53 17.41
N LEU A 13 -0.56 3.03 17.58
CA LEU A 13 0.60 2.64 16.80
C LEU A 13 1.75 2.33 17.75
N VAL A 14 2.36 1.16 17.57
CA VAL A 14 3.61 0.77 18.24
C VAL A 14 4.63 0.42 17.17
N ARG A 15 5.83 0.95 17.30
CA ARG A 15 6.94 0.62 16.39
C ARG A 15 8.26 0.52 17.14
N GLY A 16 9.12 -0.33 16.64
CA GLY A 16 10.49 -0.48 17.12
C GLY A 16 11.40 -0.88 15.95
N GLY A 17 12.66 -0.54 16.04
CA GLY A 17 13.57 -0.86 14.94
C GLY A 17 15.02 -0.52 15.26
N ILE A 18 15.84 -0.64 14.25
CA ILE A 18 17.27 -0.37 14.28
C ILE A 18 17.60 0.72 13.25
N TYR A 19 18.62 1.49 13.59
CA TYR A 19 19.21 2.47 12.72
C TYR A 19 20.73 2.26 12.69
N TYR A 20 21.29 2.25 11.49
CA TYR A 20 22.73 2.13 11.29
C TYR A 20 23.21 3.15 10.26
N LYS A 21 24.29 3.85 10.55
CA LYS A 21 24.89 4.84 9.66
C LYS A 21 26.40 4.74 9.64
N ASN A 22 26.94 4.79 8.43
CA ASN A 22 28.37 4.96 8.18
C ASN A 22 28.62 5.90 6.98
N LYS A 23 29.83 5.90 6.42
CA LYS A 23 30.21 6.81 5.32
C LYS A 23 29.46 6.56 4.01
N TRP A 24 29.02 5.31 3.76
CA TRP A 24 28.41 4.89 2.50
C TRP A 24 26.99 4.30 2.64
N LEU A 25 26.55 4.04 3.85
CA LEU A 25 25.24 3.44 4.13
C LEU A 25 24.56 4.18 5.29
N ASP A 26 23.31 4.56 5.05
CA ASP A 26 22.36 5.01 6.07
C ASP A 26 21.16 4.05 5.99
N LEU A 27 20.94 3.23 7.02
CA LEU A 27 19.95 2.14 7.05
C LEU A 27 19.02 2.34 8.23
N SER A 28 17.73 2.25 7.96
CA SER A 28 16.67 2.19 8.96
C SER A 28 15.80 0.97 8.71
N SER A 29 15.55 0.16 9.73
CA SER A 29 14.66 -0.99 9.62
C SER A 29 13.74 -1.03 10.83
N MET A 30 12.42 -1.02 10.58
CA MET A 30 11.39 -0.90 11.61
C MET A 30 10.28 -1.91 11.44
N VAL A 31 9.86 -2.51 12.55
CA VAL A 31 8.61 -3.26 12.67
C VAL A 31 7.56 -2.35 13.29
N THR A 32 6.37 -2.37 12.73
CA THR A 32 5.26 -1.50 13.14
C THR A 32 4.00 -2.33 13.31
N TYR A 33 3.29 -2.11 14.41
CA TYR A 33 1.94 -2.61 14.61
C TYR A 33 0.98 -1.44 14.71
N ILE A 34 -0.08 -1.47 13.89
CA ILE A 34 -1.14 -0.46 13.87
C ILE A 34 -2.48 -1.17 14.03
N ALA A 35 -3.33 -0.66 14.92
CA ALA A 35 -4.70 -1.13 15.06
C ALA A 35 -5.66 0.06 14.86
N LYS A 36 -6.36 0.10 13.74
CA LYS A 36 -7.40 1.11 13.47
C LYS A 36 -8.75 0.54 13.85
N SER A 37 -9.39 1.12 14.87
CA SER A 37 -10.65 0.64 15.41
C SER A 37 -11.84 1.50 14.98
N ASN A 38 -13.06 0.89 15.02
CA ASN A 38 -14.34 1.54 14.74
C ASN A 38 -14.44 2.16 13.33
N ASN A 39 -13.85 1.49 12.32
CA ASN A 39 -14.13 1.83 10.92
C ASN A 39 -15.58 1.47 10.60
N ILE A 40 -16.20 2.23 9.73
CA ILE A 40 -17.59 2.02 9.32
C ILE A 40 -17.61 1.69 7.83
N ASP A 41 -18.33 0.65 7.47
CA ASP A 41 -18.62 0.28 6.09
C ASP A 41 -20.11 -0.03 5.93
N GLN A 42 -20.60 0.06 4.71
CA GLN A 42 -21.99 -0.20 4.37
C GLN A 42 -22.02 -1.23 3.24
N GLN A 43 -22.65 -2.37 3.51
CA GLN A 43 -22.77 -3.46 2.56
C GLN A 43 -24.24 -3.65 2.14
N ASN A 44 -24.46 -3.78 0.83
CA ASN A 44 -25.74 -4.11 0.26
C ASN A 44 -25.75 -5.61 -0.06
N LEU A 45 -26.59 -6.36 0.65
CA LEU A 45 -26.76 -7.79 0.46
C LEU A 45 -28.05 -8.03 -0.31
N THR A 46 -27.94 -8.60 -1.51
CA THR A 46 -29.08 -8.91 -2.38
C THR A 46 -29.37 -10.40 -2.30
N LYS A 47 -30.62 -10.74 -2.06
CA LYS A 47 -31.07 -12.13 -2.02
C LYS A 47 -30.88 -12.81 -3.39
N PRO A 48 -30.20 -13.95 -3.46
CA PRO A 48 -29.97 -14.65 -4.72
C PRO A 48 -31.28 -14.94 -5.48
N GLY A 49 -31.26 -14.63 -6.79
CA GLY A 49 -32.43 -14.87 -7.68
C GLY A 49 -33.58 -13.86 -7.53
N THR A 50 -33.40 -12.78 -6.74
CA THR A 50 -34.43 -11.76 -6.56
C THR A 50 -33.85 -10.35 -6.63
N SER A 51 -34.68 -9.32 -6.62
CA SER A 51 -34.29 -7.92 -6.47
C SER A 51 -34.35 -7.43 -5.01
N GLU A 52 -34.69 -8.30 -4.05
CA GLU A 52 -34.76 -7.93 -2.64
C GLU A 52 -33.35 -7.69 -2.10
N GLY A 53 -33.05 -6.45 -1.73
CA GLY A 53 -31.76 -6.02 -1.15
C GLY A 53 -31.95 -5.47 0.25
N LYS A 54 -30.99 -5.73 1.13
CA LYS A 54 -30.90 -5.12 2.45
C LYS A 54 -29.51 -4.52 2.66
N THR A 55 -29.51 -3.31 3.19
CA THR A 55 -28.27 -2.61 3.56
C THR A 55 -27.97 -2.88 5.03
N VAL A 56 -26.73 -3.26 5.31
CA VAL A 56 -26.21 -3.45 6.66
C VAL A 56 -25.02 -2.54 6.91
N LEU A 57 -25.02 -1.91 8.07
CA LEU A 57 -23.89 -1.12 8.58
C LEU A 57 -22.97 -2.04 9.38
N LEU A 58 -21.67 -2.02 9.02
CA LEU A 58 -20.63 -2.75 9.74
C LEU A 58 -19.73 -1.77 10.49
N ILE A 59 -19.41 -2.13 11.73
CA ILE A 59 -18.36 -1.46 12.50
C ILE A 59 -17.25 -2.50 12.69
N TYR A 60 -16.06 -2.21 12.13
CA TYR A 60 -14.97 -3.16 12.08
C TYR A 60 -13.64 -2.50 12.42
N ASN A 61 -12.63 -3.33 12.60
CA ASN A 61 -11.27 -2.90 12.88
C ASN A 61 -10.31 -3.37 11.78
N ILE A 62 -9.17 -2.71 11.66
CA ILE A 62 -8.05 -3.17 10.83
C ILE A 62 -6.82 -3.29 11.74
N GLN A 63 -6.15 -4.43 11.67
CA GLN A 63 -4.86 -4.65 12.32
C GLN A 63 -3.80 -4.86 11.25
N THR A 64 -2.70 -4.13 11.36
CA THR A 64 -1.60 -4.22 10.40
C THR A 64 -0.31 -4.48 11.15
N LEU A 65 0.34 -5.59 10.82
CA LEU A 65 1.75 -5.81 11.13
C LEU A 65 2.55 -5.46 9.89
N GLY A 66 3.54 -4.59 10.06
CA GLY A 66 4.39 -4.12 8.97
C GLY A 66 5.87 -4.18 9.34
N TRP A 67 6.68 -4.33 8.32
CA TRP A 67 8.14 -4.21 8.37
C TRP A 67 8.60 -3.34 7.21
N THR A 68 9.29 -2.25 7.54
CA THR A 68 9.82 -1.31 6.54
C THR A 68 11.31 -1.15 6.75
N THR A 69 12.06 -1.29 5.67
CA THR A 69 13.49 -1.02 5.64
C THR A 69 13.77 0.03 4.57
N THR A 70 14.49 1.07 4.95
CA THR A 70 14.94 2.13 4.05
C THR A 70 16.46 2.19 4.08
N ALA A 71 17.10 2.28 2.93
CA ALA A 71 18.55 2.42 2.81
C ALA A 71 18.92 3.53 1.84
N GLU A 72 19.84 4.40 2.26
CA GLU A 72 20.58 5.32 1.41
C GLU A 72 22.00 4.79 1.24
N ILE A 73 22.36 4.42 0.03
CA ILE A 73 23.64 3.77 -0.29
C ILE A 73 24.46 4.70 -1.20
N LYS A 74 25.66 5.09 -0.76
CA LYS A 74 26.59 5.97 -1.49
C LYS A 74 27.97 5.33 -1.54
N PRO A 75 28.18 4.28 -2.35
CA PRO A 75 29.41 3.49 -2.36
C PRO A 75 30.60 4.29 -2.92
N PHE A 76 30.33 5.28 -3.77
CA PHE A 76 31.33 6.19 -4.33
C PHE A 76 30.71 7.58 -4.63
N LYS A 77 31.57 8.56 -4.88
CA LYS A 77 31.24 10.00 -4.86
C LYS A 77 30.05 10.43 -5.72
N ASN A 78 29.89 9.83 -6.91
CA ASN A 78 28.90 10.29 -7.90
C ASN A 78 27.63 9.45 -7.96
N PHE A 79 27.53 8.37 -7.18
CA PHE A 79 26.40 7.45 -7.18
C PHE A 79 25.67 7.45 -5.85
N SER A 80 24.36 7.44 -5.91
CA SER A 80 23.49 7.17 -4.76
C SER A 80 22.35 6.23 -5.17
N LEU A 81 21.96 5.38 -4.25
CA LEU A 81 20.80 4.51 -4.37
C LEU A 81 19.94 4.69 -3.14
N HIS A 82 18.72 5.18 -3.33
CA HIS A 82 17.66 5.03 -2.34
C HIS A 82 16.98 3.69 -2.56
N ALA A 83 16.80 2.91 -1.50
CA ALA A 83 16.09 1.65 -1.52
C ALA A 83 15.08 1.60 -0.38
N LEU A 84 13.85 1.22 -0.71
CA LEU A 84 12.78 1.00 0.24
C LEU A 84 12.19 -0.39 0.02
N PHE A 85 12.04 -1.12 1.11
CA PHE A 85 11.29 -2.36 1.17
C PHE A 85 10.22 -2.25 2.24
N THR A 86 8.98 -2.57 1.91
CA THR A 86 7.90 -2.69 2.88
C THR A 86 7.18 -4.01 2.70
N TYR A 87 7.05 -4.74 3.80
CA TYR A 87 6.09 -5.83 3.94
C TYR A 87 5.02 -5.42 4.94
N GLN A 88 3.75 -5.63 4.61
CA GLN A 88 2.64 -5.33 5.50
C GLN A 88 1.53 -6.37 5.36
N LYS A 89 0.90 -6.71 6.48
CA LYS A 89 -0.24 -7.63 6.52
C LYS A 89 -1.42 -6.95 7.22
N PRO A 90 -2.18 -6.10 6.49
CA PRO A 90 -3.41 -5.53 7.01
C PRO A 90 -4.53 -6.57 6.95
N VAL A 91 -5.19 -6.81 8.09
CA VAL A 91 -6.30 -7.76 8.20
C VAL A 91 -7.54 -7.10 8.80
N TYR A 92 -8.69 -7.48 8.29
CA TYR A 92 -9.96 -7.12 8.89
C TYR A 92 -10.17 -7.86 10.21
N LYS A 93 -10.74 -7.17 11.20
CA LYS A 93 -11.17 -7.71 12.48
C LYS A 93 -12.59 -7.28 12.78
N ASN A 94 -13.40 -8.20 13.27
CA ASN A 94 -14.82 -7.99 13.56
C ASN A 94 -15.65 -7.57 12.31
N TYR A 95 -15.18 -7.93 11.12
CA TYR A 95 -15.88 -7.64 9.87
C TYR A 95 -16.88 -8.75 9.57
N ASN A 96 -18.01 -8.69 10.25
CA ASN A 96 -19.11 -9.65 10.06
C ASN A 96 -20.47 -8.96 10.27
N ALA A 97 -21.44 -9.34 9.48
CA ALA A 97 -22.84 -8.96 9.66
C ALA A 97 -23.76 -9.98 8.99
N SER A 98 -25.02 -9.98 9.40
CA SER A 98 -26.05 -10.81 8.79
C SER A 98 -27.34 -10.01 8.60
N VAL A 99 -28.10 -10.38 7.59
CA VAL A 99 -29.44 -9.87 7.33
C VAL A 99 -30.41 -11.04 7.17
N THR A 100 -31.65 -10.83 7.59
CA THR A 100 -32.76 -11.78 7.37
C THR A 100 -33.72 -11.14 6.38
N PHE A 101 -34.03 -11.83 5.28
CA PHE A 101 -34.98 -11.40 4.25
C PHE A 101 -36.44 -11.65 4.68
N SER A 102 -37.37 -11.16 3.86
CA SER A 102 -38.81 -11.22 4.16
C SER A 102 -39.35 -12.63 4.34
N ASP A 103 -38.76 -13.63 3.68
CA ASP A 103 -39.09 -15.05 3.77
C ASP A 103 -38.35 -15.81 4.89
N GLY A 104 -37.59 -15.12 5.73
CA GLY A 104 -36.79 -15.74 6.78
C GLY A 104 -35.41 -16.23 6.36
N GLN A 105 -35.06 -16.20 5.06
CA GLN A 105 -33.73 -16.56 4.60
C GLN A 105 -32.67 -15.60 5.17
N GLN A 106 -31.57 -16.16 5.67
CA GLN A 106 -30.47 -15.38 6.18
C GLN A 106 -29.31 -15.33 5.19
N MET A 107 -28.68 -14.17 5.11
CA MET A 107 -27.43 -13.98 4.38
C MET A 107 -26.42 -13.23 5.27
N SER A 108 -25.18 -13.66 5.22
CA SER A 108 -24.10 -13.04 6.02
C SER A 108 -22.93 -12.63 5.14
N VAL A 109 -22.26 -11.57 5.54
CA VAL A 109 -20.92 -11.20 5.07
C VAL A 109 -19.95 -11.42 6.21
N ASN A 110 -18.83 -12.08 5.93
CA ASN A 110 -17.74 -12.30 6.88
C ASN A 110 -16.40 -12.18 6.17
N ALA A 111 -15.64 -11.18 6.53
CA ALA A 111 -14.26 -11.00 6.08
C ALA A 111 -13.28 -10.96 7.26
N ASN A 112 -13.68 -11.52 8.41
CA ASN A 112 -12.84 -11.53 9.60
C ASN A 112 -11.55 -12.31 9.33
N ASN A 113 -10.39 -11.70 9.65
CA ASN A 113 -9.03 -12.19 9.37
C ASN A 113 -8.63 -12.22 7.88
N MET A 114 -9.47 -11.80 6.96
CA MET A 114 -9.10 -11.63 5.55
C MET A 114 -8.18 -10.41 5.37
N ILE A 115 -7.35 -10.44 4.34
CA ILE A 115 -6.47 -9.32 3.97
C ILE A 115 -7.32 -8.13 3.50
N VAL A 116 -6.96 -6.94 3.90
CA VAL A 116 -7.63 -5.72 3.45
C VAL A 116 -7.43 -5.56 1.95
N LYS A 117 -8.52 -5.41 1.22
CA LYS A 117 -8.52 -5.26 -0.24
C LYS A 117 -7.77 -3.99 -0.68
N GLU A 118 -7.24 -4.03 -1.91
CA GLU A 118 -6.59 -2.90 -2.57
C GLU A 118 -5.29 -2.39 -1.90
N ILE A 119 -4.78 -3.11 -0.92
CA ILE A 119 -3.52 -2.79 -0.24
C ILE A 119 -2.47 -3.85 -0.60
N PRO A 120 -1.39 -3.50 -1.30
CA PRO A 120 -0.32 -4.43 -1.59
C PRO A 120 0.43 -4.81 -0.31
N GLN A 121 0.73 -6.10 -0.16
CA GLN A 121 1.48 -6.60 0.99
C GLN A 121 2.99 -6.34 0.87
N ILE A 122 3.50 -6.20 -0.34
CA ILE A 122 4.91 -5.95 -0.62
C ILE A 122 5.01 -4.69 -1.47
N LEU A 123 5.89 -3.80 -1.06
CA LEU A 123 6.31 -2.63 -1.82
C LEU A 123 7.83 -2.61 -1.88
N ILE A 124 8.40 -2.40 -3.07
CA ILE A 124 9.83 -2.21 -3.26
C ILE A 124 10.02 -0.94 -4.08
N GLU A 125 10.94 -0.10 -3.67
CA GLU A 125 11.36 1.07 -4.44
C GLU A 125 12.89 1.10 -4.49
N LEU A 126 13.43 1.30 -5.70
CA LEU A 126 14.86 1.41 -5.94
C LEU A 126 15.09 2.62 -6.83
N ASP A 127 15.76 3.64 -6.32
CA ASP A 127 16.01 4.90 -7.00
C ASP A 127 17.52 5.15 -7.15
N PRO A 128 18.19 4.52 -8.13
CA PRO A 128 19.57 4.84 -8.44
C PRO A 128 19.68 6.21 -9.10
N LYS A 129 20.68 6.97 -8.69
CA LYS A 129 21.03 8.27 -9.24
C LYS A 129 22.53 8.36 -9.47
N TYR A 130 22.91 8.85 -10.63
CA TYR A 130 24.30 9.08 -10.98
C TYR A 130 24.54 10.53 -11.43
N ASN A 131 25.49 11.19 -10.79
CA ASN A 131 25.91 12.54 -11.16
C ASN A 131 27.03 12.44 -12.20
N ILE A 132 26.72 12.70 -13.47
CA ILE A 132 27.67 12.70 -14.57
C ILE A 132 28.67 13.85 -14.38
N THR A 133 28.13 15.02 -14.01
CA THR A 133 28.89 16.19 -13.57
C THR A 133 28.25 16.78 -12.31
N LYS A 134 28.80 17.88 -11.79
CA LYS A 134 28.17 18.63 -10.69
C LYS A 134 26.80 19.22 -11.06
N ASP A 135 26.57 19.45 -12.36
CA ASP A 135 25.39 20.14 -12.88
C ASP A 135 24.45 19.21 -13.66
N LEU A 136 24.89 17.98 -13.98
CA LEU A 136 24.16 17.02 -14.79
C LEU A 136 24.05 15.69 -14.06
N ASN A 137 22.80 15.19 -13.88
CA ASN A 137 22.54 13.89 -13.30
C ASN A 137 21.50 13.11 -14.08
N VAL A 138 21.59 11.79 -14.00
CA VAL A 138 20.62 10.83 -14.48
C VAL A 138 20.08 10.05 -13.27
N TRP A 139 18.80 9.75 -13.29
CA TRP A 139 18.13 8.98 -12.27
C TRP A 139 17.16 7.96 -12.89
N LEU A 140 16.98 6.85 -12.18
CA LEU A 140 15.96 5.85 -12.47
C LEU A 140 15.15 5.60 -11.22
N SER A 141 13.93 5.10 -11.39
CA SER A 141 13.08 4.63 -10.29
C SER A 141 12.39 3.35 -10.72
N PHE A 142 12.52 2.33 -9.91
CA PHE A 142 11.87 1.02 -10.08
C PHE A 142 10.95 0.81 -8.89
N ARG A 143 9.65 0.66 -9.13
CA ARG A 143 8.65 0.44 -8.08
C ARG A 143 7.96 -0.88 -8.32
N TYR A 144 7.96 -1.75 -7.33
CA TYR A 144 7.20 -2.99 -7.34
C TYR A 144 6.04 -2.90 -6.36
N PHE A 145 4.86 -3.17 -6.86
CA PHE A 145 3.65 -3.35 -6.08
C PHE A 145 3.31 -4.83 -6.08
N GLY A 146 3.25 -5.43 -4.90
CA GLY A 146 2.87 -6.82 -4.75
C GLY A 146 1.40 -7.06 -5.07
N LYS A 147 0.98 -8.30 -5.03
CA LYS A 147 -0.41 -8.73 -5.21
C LYS A 147 -1.36 -7.97 -4.29
N THR A 148 -2.52 -7.56 -4.83
CA THR A 148 -3.63 -6.96 -4.07
C THR A 148 -4.91 -7.72 -4.31
N TYR A 149 -5.73 -7.88 -3.28
CA TYR A 149 -7.06 -8.48 -3.43
C TYR A 149 -8.09 -7.42 -3.84
N ALA A 150 -8.97 -7.78 -4.78
CA ALA A 150 -10.02 -6.90 -5.28
C ALA A 150 -11.33 -7.05 -4.51
N ASN A 151 -11.51 -8.17 -3.79
CA ASN A 151 -12.72 -8.44 -3.02
C ASN A 151 -12.41 -8.96 -1.61
N LEU A 152 -13.45 -8.95 -0.77
CA LEU A 152 -13.36 -9.33 0.64
C LEU A 152 -13.06 -10.82 0.86
N GLN A 153 -13.39 -11.69 -0.11
CA GLN A 153 -13.23 -13.15 -0.01
C GLN A 153 -11.86 -13.62 -0.53
N GLU A 154 -10.97 -12.69 -0.93
CA GLU A 154 -9.66 -12.99 -1.50
C GLU A 154 -9.70 -13.86 -2.79
N ALA A 155 -10.88 -13.98 -3.41
CA ALA A 155 -11.08 -14.79 -4.61
C ALA A 155 -10.64 -14.09 -5.90
N LEU A 156 -10.73 -12.75 -5.93
CA LEU A 156 -10.30 -11.92 -7.04
C LEU A 156 -9.09 -11.10 -6.61
N TYR A 157 -8.08 -11.04 -7.47
CA TYR A 157 -6.86 -10.31 -7.16
C TYR A 157 -6.21 -9.73 -8.41
N PHE A 158 -5.38 -8.73 -8.20
CA PHE A 158 -4.44 -8.20 -9.18
C PHE A 158 -3.05 -8.73 -8.88
N ASN A 159 -2.37 -9.23 -9.91
CA ASN A 159 -1.00 -9.69 -9.79
C ASN A 159 -0.06 -8.52 -9.49
N GLY A 160 1.06 -8.82 -8.82
CA GLY A 160 2.12 -7.85 -8.63
C GLY A 160 2.69 -7.36 -9.96
N HIS A 161 3.12 -6.10 -9.98
CA HIS A 161 3.67 -5.46 -11.17
C HIS A 161 4.77 -4.47 -10.81
N TRP A 162 5.59 -4.17 -11.81
CA TRP A 162 6.59 -3.13 -11.75
C TRP A 162 6.11 -1.86 -12.44
N GLU A 163 6.57 -0.73 -11.96
CA GLU A 163 6.52 0.56 -12.64
C GLU A 163 7.94 1.10 -12.76
N THR A 164 8.26 1.75 -13.86
CA THR A 164 9.59 2.29 -14.10
C THR A 164 9.54 3.70 -14.60
N PHE A 165 10.40 4.52 -14.02
CA PHE A 165 10.56 5.94 -14.35
C PHE A 165 12.04 6.22 -14.52
N GLY A 166 12.37 7.22 -15.33
CA GLY A 166 13.75 7.66 -15.46
C GLY A 166 13.79 9.08 -15.96
N GLY A 167 14.94 9.72 -15.78
CA GLY A 167 15.08 11.08 -16.23
C GLY A 167 16.49 11.61 -16.11
N ILE A 168 16.67 12.79 -16.68
CA ILE A 168 17.89 13.56 -16.67
C ILE A 168 17.58 14.98 -16.19
N ASN A 169 18.44 15.52 -15.36
CA ASN A 169 18.36 16.90 -14.89
C ASN A 169 19.69 17.61 -15.16
N TRP A 170 19.61 18.78 -15.77
CA TRP A 170 20.76 19.60 -16.08
C TRP A 170 20.59 21.05 -15.60
N ASN A 171 21.44 21.47 -14.68
CA ASN A 171 21.55 22.85 -14.26
C ASN A 171 22.47 23.60 -15.24
N VAL A 172 21.88 24.22 -16.27
CA VAL A 172 22.65 24.94 -17.31
C VAL A 172 23.43 26.10 -16.70
N ASN A 173 22.82 26.81 -15.77
CA ASN A 173 23.45 27.86 -14.97
C ASN A 173 22.64 28.08 -13.66
N LYS A 174 23.03 29.11 -12.87
CA LYS A 174 22.37 29.42 -11.57
C LYS A 174 20.88 29.80 -11.69
N ARG A 175 20.39 30.10 -12.88
CA ARG A 175 18.99 30.56 -13.12
C ARG A 175 18.16 29.64 -14.00
N LEU A 176 18.81 28.70 -14.69
CA LEU A 176 18.14 27.81 -15.65
C LEU A 176 18.47 26.36 -15.35
N SER A 177 17.47 25.56 -15.13
CA SER A 177 17.54 24.11 -15.03
C SER A 177 16.62 23.48 -16.07
N LEU A 178 17.08 22.44 -16.74
CA LEU A 178 16.33 21.66 -17.70
C LEU A 178 16.18 20.24 -17.18
N GLY A 179 15.03 19.63 -17.43
CA GLY A 179 14.74 18.24 -17.07
C GLY A 179 13.95 17.54 -18.15
N ALA A 180 14.22 16.26 -18.33
CA ALA A 180 13.41 15.37 -19.14
C ALA A 180 13.17 14.07 -18.37
N SER A 181 11.98 13.51 -18.48
CA SER A 181 11.65 12.22 -17.83
C SER A 181 10.86 11.32 -18.74
N VAL A 182 10.94 10.04 -18.51
CA VAL A 182 10.21 8.99 -19.20
C VAL A 182 9.51 8.10 -18.17
N VAL A 183 8.27 7.73 -18.47
CA VAL A 183 7.45 6.83 -17.66
C VAL A 183 7.34 5.50 -18.39
N ASN A 184 7.40 4.41 -17.62
CA ASN A 184 7.26 3.05 -18.15
C ASN A 184 8.26 2.74 -19.27
N PHE A 185 9.54 3.08 -19.07
CA PHE A 185 10.58 2.92 -20.10
C PHE A 185 10.92 1.46 -20.43
N LEU A 186 10.55 0.50 -19.58
CA LEU A 186 10.64 -0.94 -19.88
C LEU A 186 9.35 -1.52 -20.49
N ASN A 187 8.37 -0.68 -20.80
CA ASN A 187 7.09 -1.08 -21.39
C ASN A 187 6.38 -2.20 -20.60
N GLN A 188 6.37 -2.08 -19.27
CA GLN A 188 5.70 -3.05 -18.40
C GLN A 188 4.18 -2.96 -18.58
N LYS A 189 3.55 -4.13 -18.53
CA LYS A 189 2.10 -4.22 -18.38
C LYS A 189 1.77 -3.98 -16.91
N GLY A 190 0.84 -3.07 -16.63
CA GLY A 190 0.34 -2.82 -15.28
C GLY A 190 -0.31 -4.04 -14.63
N ALA A 191 -0.91 -3.86 -13.46
CA ALA A 191 -1.61 -4.92 -12.75
C ALA A 191 -2.66 -5.61 -13.64
N LYS A 192 -2.63 -6.95 -13.66
CA LYS A 192 -3.64 -7.76 -14.34
C LYS A 192 -4.51 -8.43 -13.28
N GLY A 193 -5.84 -8.27 -13.43
CA GLY A 193 -6.81 -9.02 -12.63
C GLY A 193 -6.88 -10.49 -13.06
N THR A 194 -7.11 -11.35 -12.10
CA THR A 194 -7.41 -12.78 -12.24
C THR A 194 -8.54 -13.15 -11.31
#